data_6c978ad87bdd924bcb50da3cd8972d5c
#
_entry.id   6c978ad87bdd924bcb50da3cd8972d5c
#
_cell.length_a   1.000
_cell.length_b   1.000
_cell.length_c   1.000
_cell.angle_alpha   90.00
_cell.angle_beta   90.00
_cell.angle_gamma   90.00
#
_symmetry.space_group_name_H-M   'P 1'
#
loop_
_entity.id
_entity.type
_entity.pdbx_description
1 polymer ?
#
loop_
_entity_poly.entity_id
_entity_poly.type
_entity_poly.pdbx_seq_one_letter_code
_entity_poly.pdbx_strand_id
1 'polypeptide(L)'
;EKLKEEIDKEVDNLRRICNEIFGENNFVAQQVWTNKEGGGGSDSKHIRIKHEYIVTYSKNIELCHINGVGIENEERYTKSDEYVGVRGKYYLQQLSMGSLGYIDSLDFPIIAPDGTSVYPNRDDKKVNRWRWGYDKVQWGLRNGYIEFNKDKNGFWVVSTKQYLNADNEGNIINRTNRPFALIDKYSSTLASKKLQELLSGRIFDYSKP
;
A
#
# COMPACT_ATOMS: atom_id res chain seq x y z
N GLU A 1 6.18 -23.50 -29.55
CA GLU A 1 7.39 -23.07 -28.79
C GLU A 1 7.82 -21.64 -29.13
N LYS A 2 7.85 -21.22 -30.39
CA LYS A 2 8.22 -19.85 -30.82
C LYS A 2 7.35 -18.75 -30.26
N LEU A 3 6.05 -18.94 -30.11
CA LEU A 3 5.09 -17.92 -29.66
C LEU A 3 5.24 -17.50 -28.18
N LYS A 4 5.84 -18.32 -27.32
CA LYS A 4 5.97 -18.01 -25.87
C LYS A 4 7.28 -17.32 -25.51
N GLU A 5 8.35 -17.57 -26.27
CA GLU A 5 9.57 -16.76 -26.17
C GLU A 5 9.37 -15.35 -26.78
N GLU A 6 8.37 -15.19 -27.62
CA GLU A 6 8.01 -13.91 -28.25
C GLU A 6 7.31 -12.95 -27.30
N ILE A 7 6.53 -13.43 -26.29
CA ILE A 7 5.74 -12.54 -25.41
C ILE A 7 6.63 -11.57 -24.60
N ASP A 8 7.75 -12.04 -24.06
CA ASP A 8 8.65 -11.17 -23.29
C ASP A 8 9.41 -10.20 -24.21
N LYS A 9 9.72 -10.64 -25.43
CA LYS A 9 10.31 -9.76 -26.45
C LYS A 9 9.31 -8.74 -27.00
N GLU A 10 8.05 -9.14 -27.14
CA GLU A 10 6.99 -8.27 -27.64
C GLU A 10 6.64 -7.16 -26.68
N VAL A 11 6.72 -7.37 -25.35
CA VAL A 11 6.49 -6.28 -24.40
C VAL A 11 7.57 -5.19 -24.50
N ASP A 12 8.82 -5.57 -24.76
CA ASP A 12 9.90 -4.62 -24.97
C ASP A 12 9.70 -3.82 -26.28
N ASN A 13 9.28 -4.50 -27.35
CA ASN A 13 8.94 -3.84 -28.61
C ASN A 13 7.74 -2.91 -28.45
N LEU A 14 6.69 -3.35 -27.77
CA LEU A 14 5.52 -2.52 -27.46
C LEU A 14 5.94 -1.27 -26.66
N ARG A 15 6.81 -1.44 -25.67
CA ARG A 15 7.31 -0.33 -24.87
C ARG A 15 8.11 0.68 -25.70
N ARG A 16 8.94 0.22 -26.63
CA ARG A 16 9.67 1.11 -27.57
C ARG A 16 8.72 1.90 -28.44
N ILE A 17 7.74 1.24 -29.06
CA ILE A 17 6.71 1.91 -29.87
C ILE A 17 5.93 2.93 -29.03
N CYS A 18 5.53 2.57 -27.83
CA CYS A 18 4.82 3.49 -26.93
C CYS A 18 5.70 4.67 -26.50
N ASN A 19 6.99 4.48 -26.28
CA ASN A 19 7.93 5.56 -26.00
C ASN A 19 8.02 6.55 -27.17
N GLU A 20 8.02 6.05 -28.42
CA GLU A 20 8.04 6.88 -29.62
C GLU A 20 6.74 7.69 -29.79
N ILE A 21 5.58 7.06 -29.48
CA ILE A 21 4.26 7.69 -29.67
C ILE A 21 3.92 8.65 -28.51
N PHE A 22 4.14 8.24 -27.29
CA PHE A 22 3.69 8.96 -26.09
C PHE A 22 4.80 9.75 -25.39
N GLY A 23 6.06 9.45 -25.70
CA GLY A 23 7.24 9.96 -25.00
C GLY A 23 7.59 9.11 -23.78
N GLU A 24 8.87 8.82 -23.58
CA GLU A 24 9.38 8.00 -22.47
C GLU A 24 9.00 8.58 -21.09
N ASN A 25 9.02 9.90 -20.95
CA ASN A 25 8.66 10.60 -19.71
C ASN A 25 7.18 10.43 -19.33
N ASN A 26 6.35 9.98 -20.24
CA ASN A 26 4.93 9.73 -20.00
C ASN A 26 4.60 8.28 -19.63
N PHE A 27 5.63 7.45 -19.45
CA PHE A 27 5.47 6.09 -18.95
C PHE A 27 4.97 6.10 -17.50
N VAL A 28 3.90 5.35 -17.22
CA VAL A 28 3.29 5.24 -15.90
C VAL A 28 3.74 3.95 -15.22
N ALA A 29 3.46 2.81 -15.82
CA ALA A 29 3.79 1.51 -15.26
C ALA A 29 3.77 0.39 -16.32
N GLN A 30 4.54 -0.66 -16.06
CA GLN A 30 4.36 -1.98 -16.63
C GLN A 30 3.77 -2.88 -15.55
N GLN A 31 2.56 -3.36 -15.77
CA GLN A 31 1.84 -4.19 -14.82
C GLN A 31 1.94 -5.65 -15.24
N VAL A 32 2.01 -6.53 -14.25
CA VAL A 32 1.98 -7.98 -14.42
C VAL A 32 0.58 -8.47 -14.08
N TRP A 33 -0.11 -9.03 -15.06
CA TRP A 33 -1.42 -9.62 -14.87
C TRP A 33 -1.34 -11.15 -14.83
N THR A 34 -1.63 -11.75 -13.68
CA THR A 34 -1.68 -13.20 -13.51
C THR A 34 -3.02 -13.74 -14.03
N ASN A 35 -3.07 -14.01 -15.32
CA ASN A 35 -4.32 -14.31 -16.03
C ASN A 35 -4.81 -15.76 -15.91
N LYS A 36 -3.97 -16.68 -15.42
CA LYS A 36 -4.27 -18.13 -15.36
C LYS A 36 -4.30 -18.67 -13.94
N GLU A 37 -5.41 -19.30 -13.53
CA GLU A 37 -5.55 -19.95 -12.22
C GLU A 37 -5.12 -21.42 -12.25
N GLY A 38 -5.15 -22.12 -13.31
CA GLY A 38 -5.00 -23.57 -13.35
C GLY A 38 -3.62 -24.09 -13.71
N GLY A 39 -3.33 -25.33 -13.28
CA GLY A 39 -2.14 -26.12 -13.57
C GLY A 39 -2.29 -27.04 -14.79
N GLY A 40 -3.03 -26.67 -15.82
CA GLY A 40 -3.11 -27.43 -17.07
C GLY A 40 -1.74 -27.65 -17.70
N GLY A 41 -1.54 -28.71 -18.47
CA GLY A 41 -0.30 -29.04 -19.16
C GLY A 41 0.25 -27.79 -19.85
N SER A 42 1.50 -27.47 -19.59
CA SER A 42 2.17 -26.33 -20.23
C SER A 42 3.01 -26.86 -21.37
N ASP A 43 2.88 -26.25 -22.55
CA ASP A 43 3.76 -26.52 -23.66
C ASP A 43 5.17 -25.94 -23.47
N SER A 44 5.41 -25.28 -22.34
CA SER A 44 6.73 -24.76 -22.00
C SER A 44 7.65 -25.87 -21.48
N LYS A 45 8.79 -26.03 -22.11
CA LYS A 45 9.80 -27.05 -21.77
C LYS A 45 10.57 -26.72 -20.49
N HIS A 46 10.66 -25.44 -20.12
CA HIS A 46 11.49 -24.99 -19.00
C HIS A 46 10.67 -24.33 -17.90
N ILE A 47 10.10 -23.15 -18.13
CA ILE A 47 9.40 -22.35 -17.13
C ILE A 47 7.98 -22.07 -17.60
N ARG A 48 7.01 -22.25 -16.70
CA ARG A 48 5.60 -21.94 -16.96
C ARG A 48 5.34 -20.46 -16.75
N ILE A 49 4.84 -19.78 -17.79
CA ILE A 49 4.41 -18.39 -17.71
C ILE A 49 2.91 -18.36 -17.41
N LYS A 50 2.54 -17.71 -16.31
CA LYS A 50 1.15 -17.53 -15.86
C LYS A 50 0.67 -16.09 -15.90
N HIS A 51 1.38 -15.22 -16.59
CA HIS A 51 1.09 -13.79 -16.63
C HIS A 51 1.16 -13.24 -18.06
N GLU A 52 0.57 -12.08 -18.20
CA GLU A 52 0.69 -11.18 -19.34
C GLU A 52 1.11 -9.80 -18.81
N TYR A 53 1.58 -8.93 -19.69
CA TYR A 53 1.96 -7.57 -19.33
C TYR A 53 0.92 -6.58 -19.84
N ILE A 54 0.70 -5.51 -19.05
CA ILE A 54 -0.07 -4.34 -19.44
C ILE A 54 0.86 -3.14 -19.33
N VAL A 55 1.02 -2.41 -20.42
CA VAL A 55 1.86 -1.21 -20.45
C VAL A 55 0.97 0.01 -20.44
N THR A 56 1.18 0.88 -19.47
CA THR A 56 0.35 2.07 -19.23
C THR A 56 1.16 3.33 -19.47
N TYR A 57 0.63 4.22 -20.29
CA TYR A 57 1.16 5.55 -20.55
C TYR A 57 0.11 6.62 -20.27
N SER A 58 0.57 7.79 -19.89
CA SER A 58 -0.24 8.99 -19.82
C SER A 58 -0.02 9.84 -21.08
N LYS A 59 -0.99 10.63 -21.47
CA LYS A 59 -0.79 11.67 -22.49
C LYS A 59 0.11 12.81 -21.97
N ASN A 60 0.01 13.11 -20.67
CA ASN A 60 0.85 14.05 -19.95
C ASN A 60 0.97 13.58 -18.50
N ILE A 61 2.17 13.21 -18.09
CA ILE A 61 2.42 12.65 -16.75
C ILE A 61 2.13 13.64 -15.62
N GLU A 62 2.39 14.92 -15.85
CA GLU A 62 2.15 15.99 -14.87
C GLU A 62 0.64 16.19 -14.56
N LEU A 63 -0.21 15.82 -15.49
CA LEU A 63 -1.67 15.89 -15.36
C LEU A 63 -2.30 14.51 -15.08
N CYS A 64 -1.47 13.48 -14.97
CA CYS A 64 -1.95 12.12 -14.77
C CYS A 64 -2.48 11.94 -13.35
N HIS A 65 -3.74 11.59 -13.23
CA HIS A 65 -4.36 11.22 -11.96
C HIS A 65 -4.78 9.75 -12.00
N ILE A 66 -4.24 8.96 -11.07
CA ILE A 66 -4.63 7.56 -10.89
C ILE A 66 -5.45 7.47 -9.62
N ASN A 67 -6.70 7.03 -9.75
CA ASN A 67 -7.58 6.83 -8.63
C ASN A 67 -7.01 5.77 -7.67
N GLY A 68 -7.11 6.05 -6.37
CA GLY A 68 -6.77 5.06 -5.35
C GLY A 68 -7.76 3.90 -5.33
N VAL A 69 -7.28 2.75 -4.90
CA VAL A 69 -8.12 1.59 -4.56
C VAL A 69 -8.41 1.56 -3.07
N GLY A 70 -9.48 0.89 -2.67
CA GLY A 70 -9.79 0.71 -1.25
C GLY A 70 -8.64 0.07 -0.49
N ILE A 71 -8.54 0.36 0.81
CA ILE A 71 -7.50 -0.23 1.67
C ILE A 71 -7.79 -1.70 1.92
N GLU A 72 -6.74 -2.54 1.85
CA GLU A 72 -6.86 -4.00 1.98
C GLU A 72 -6.93 -4.48 3.44
N ASN A 73 -6.50 -3.66 4.40
CA ASN A 73 -6.41 -4.02 5.82
C ASN A 73 -7.27 -3.09 6.68
N GLU A 74 -8.52 -2.86 6.28
CA GLU A 74 -9.45 -2.00 7.03
C GLU A 74 -9.79 -2.61 8.40
N GLU A 75 -9.77 -3.94 8.52
CA GLU A 75 -10.00 -4.67 9.76
C GLU A 75 -9.04 -4.33 10.90
N ARG A 76 -7.87 -3.77 10.62
CA ARG A 76 -6.91 -3.31 11.65
C ARG A 76 -7.38 -2.09 12.43
N TYR A 77 -8.34 -1.32 11.89
CA TYR A 77 -8.91 -0.14 12.53
C TYR A 77 -9.97 -0.55 13.54
N THR A 78 -9.53 -1.04 14.70
CA THR A 78 -10.40 -1.64 15.72
C THR A 78 -10.74 -0.71 16.87
N LYS A 79 -9.93 0.35 17.09
CA LYS A 79 -10.09 1.27 18.20
C LYS A 79 -10.94 2.48 17.83
N SER A 80 -11.60 3.06 18.85
CA SER A 80 -12.43 4.27 18.72
C SER A 80 -12.14 5.23 19.86
N ASP A 81 -12.30 6.51 19.62
CA ASP A 81 -12.30 7.57 20.62
C ASP A 81 -13.39 8.60 20.30
N GLU A 82 -13.36 9.75 20.97
CA GLU A 82 -14.33 10.85 20.78
C GLU A 82 -14.36 11.43 19.37
N TYR A 83 -13.30 11.21 18.58
CA TYR A 83 -13.18 11.70 17.20
C TYR A 83 -13.69 10.72 16.14
N VAL A 84 -14.22 9.56 16.54
CA VAL A 84 -14.61 8.49 15.60
C VAL A 84 -15.61 8.94 14.54
N GLY A 85 -16.53 9.86 14.88
CA GLY A 85 -17.52 10.39 13.94
C GLY A 85 -16.91 11.20 12.78
N VAL A 86 -15.71 11.77 12.96
CA VAL A 86 -15.03 12.60 11.96
C VAL A 86 -13.81 11.90 11.40
N ARG A 87 -12.97 11.31 12.27
CA ARG A 87 -11.69 10.70 11.89
C ARG A 87 -11.80 9.20 11.59
N GLY A 88 -12.96 8.58 11.89
CA GLY A 88 -13.13 7.13 11.81
C GLY A 88 -12.42 6.38 12.94
N LYS A 89 -12.47 5.06 12.89
CA LYS A 89 -11.70 4.19 13.78
C LYS A 89 -10.20 4.33 13.54
N TYR A 90 -9.38 3.88 14.49
CA TYR A 90 -7.93 3.93 14.38
C TYR A 90 -7.26 2.63 14.83
N TYR A 91 -6.00 2.49 14.49
CA TYR A 91 -5.06 1.54 15.09
C TYR A 91 -3.85 2.29 15.66
N LEU A 92 -3.13 1.63 16.56
CA LEU A 92 -1.92 2.21 17.16
C LEU A 92 -0.68 1.81 16.39
N GLN A 93 0.16 2.81 16.14
CA GLN A 93 1.49 2.62 15.59
C GLN A 93 2.51 3.15 16.59
N GLN A 94 3.42 2.29 17.05
CA GLN A 94 4.47 2.71 17.97
C GLN A 94 5.29 3.87 17.39
N LEU A 95 5.51 4.90 18.20
CA LEU A 95 6.22 6.12 17.77
C LEU A 95 7.73 5.91 17.69
N SER A 96 8.32 5.05 18.54
CA SER A 96 9.75 4.72 18.47
C SER A 96 10.03 3.73 17.34
N MET A 97 11.15 3.91 16.64
CA MET A 97 11.57 3.10 15.51
C MET A 97 13.09 2.95 15.46
N GLY A 98 13.56 1.69 15.33
CA GLY A 98 14.98 1.36 15.21
C GLY A 98 15.48 1.14 13.77
N SER A 99 14.59 0.68 12.86
CA SER A 99 14.99 0.29 11.49
C SER A 99 15.54 1.42 10.62
N LEU A 100 15.29 2.69 11.00
CA LEU A 100 15.78 3.86 10.26
C LEU A 100 17.07 4.46 10.87
N GLY A 101 17.65 3.81 11.87
CA GLY A 101 18.83 4.28 12.58
C GLY A 101 18.55 5.42 13.56
N TYR A 102 19.56 5.79 14.32
CA TYR A 102 19.52 6.85 15.33
C TYR A 102 19.69 8.23 14.70
N ILE A 103 18.94 9.22 15.23
CA ILE A 103 19.10 10.64 14.93
C ILE A 103 18.96 11.41 16.24
N ASP A 104 19.96 12.21 16.60
CA ASP A 104 20.01 12.94 17.88
C ASP A 104 18.85 13.89 18.09
N SER A 105 18.44 14.64 17.08
CA SER A 105 17.30 15.55 17.13
C SER A 105 15.92 14.86 17.29
N LEU A 106 15.86 13.54 17.16
CA LEU A 106 14.68 12.70 17.34
C LEU A 106 14.77 11.82 18.60
N ASP A 107 15.70 12.12 19.49
CA ASP A 107 15.87 11.47 20.81
C ASP A 107 15.66 12.52 21.91
N PHE A 108 14.40 12.75 22.26
CA PHE A 108 13.97 13.71 23.28
C PHE A 108 12.90 13.08 24.19
N PRO A 109 12.73 13.56 25.44
CA PRO A 109 11.72 13.03 26.32
C PRO A 109 10.30 13.41 25.89
N ILE A 110 9.38 12.46 25.96
CA ILE A 110 7.93 12.67 25.93
C ILE A 110 7.37 12.37 27.32
N ILE A 111 6.66 13.30 27.91
CA ILE A 111 6.15 13.16 29.27
C ILE A 111 4.87 12.33 29.26
N ALA A 112 4.89 11.20 29.96
CA ALA A 112 3.74 10.34 30.17
C ALA A 112 2.74 10.96 31.15
N PRO A 113 1.48 10.46 31.24
CA PRO A 113 0.45 11.01 32.12
C PRO A 113 0.79 11.01 33.63
N ASP A 114 1.70 10.15 34.06
CA ASP A 114 2.20 10.08 35.44
C ASP A 114 3.45 10.94 35.69
N GLY A 115 3.87 11.74 34.72
CA GLY A 115 5.06 12.60 34.79
C GLY A 115 6.38 11.91 34.39
N THR A 116 6.34 10.63 34.03
CA THR A 116 7.54 9.90 33.62
C THR A 116 8.04 10.40 32.27
N SER A 117 9.34 10.67 32.15
CA SER A 117 10.00 10.97 30.88
C SER A 117 10.26 9.69 30.09
N VAL A 118 9.62 9.58 28.93
CA VAL A 118 9.76 8.43 28.02
C VAL A 118 10.67 8.80 26.86
N TYR A 119 11.70 8.00 26.63
CA TYR A 119 12.64 8.14 25.51
C TYR A 119 12.45 7.01 24.47
N PRO A 120 12.90 7.20 23.23
CA PRO A 120 12.81 6.13 22.20
C PRO A 120 13.74 4.96 22.52
N ASN A 121 14.84 5.22 23.27
CA ASN A 121 15.76 4.22 23.80
C ASN A 121 15.57 4.09 25.32
N ARG A 122 15.52 2.87 25.82
CA ARG A 122 15.38 2.56 27.26
C ARG A 122 16.74 2.41 27.97
N ASP A 123 17.79 2.28 27.17
CA ASP A 123 19.17 2.14 27.59
C ASP A 123 20.05 3.14 26.82
N ASP A 124 21.32 3.22 27.20
CA ASP A 124 22.30 4.13 26.55
C ASP A 124 22.63 3.74 25.11
N LYS A 125 22.04 2.69 24.58
CA LYS A 125 22.22 2.28 23.18
C LYS A 125 21.37 3.16 22.28
N LYS A 126 22.01 4.05 21.55
CA LYS A 126 21.40 4.95 20.58
C LYS A 126 21.00 4.20 19.30
N VAL A 127 19.94 3.38 19.35
CA VAL A 127 19.43 2.55 18.24
C VAL A 127 18.15 3.10 17.67
N ASN A 128 17.23 3.50 18.56
CA ASN A 128 15.90 3.96 18.18
C ASN A 128 15.84 5.49 18.11
N ARG A 129 14.82 5.98 17.41
CA ARG A 129 14.45 7.38 17.37
C ARG A 129 12.93 7.50 17.35
N TRP A 130 12.42 8.69 17.67
CA TRP A 130 11.02 8.99 17.37
C TRP A 130 10.80 9.13 15.85
N ARG A 131 9.62 8.75 15.36
CA ARG A 131 9.21 8.96 13.96
C ARG A 131 8.84 10.41 13.69
N TRP A 132 8.42 11.13 14.73
CA TRP A 132 7.98 12.52 14.68
C TRP A 132 8.98 13.41 15.40
N GLY A 133 9.20 14.60 14.85
CA GLY A 133 9.95 15.64 15.52
C GLY A 133 9.17 16.24 16.71
N TYR A 134 9.85 17.00 17.54
CA TYR A 134 9.32 17.56 18.77
C TYR A 134 8.00 18.32 18.57
N ASP A 135 7.96 19.28 17.61
CA ASP A 135 6.78 20.10 17.36
C ASP A 135 5.56 19.27 16.93
N LYS A 136 5.80 18.23 16.11
CA LYS A 136 4.76 17.30 15.68
C LYS A 136 4.24 16.43 16.82
N VAL A 137 5.10 16.05 17.75
CA VAL A 137 4.70 15.34 18.97
C VAL A 137 3.83 16.22 19.84
N GLN A 138 4.23 17.51 20.04
CA GLN A 138 3.43 18.47 20.80
C GLN A 138 2.07 18.73 20.14
N TRP A 139 2.03 18.83 18.81
CA TRP A 139 0.78 18.90 18.06
C TRP A 139 -0.08 17.66 18.26
N GLY A 140 0.52 16.48 18.18
CA GLY A 140 -0.17 15.21 18.33
C GLY A 140 -0.77 15.02 19.75
N LEU A 141 -0.06 15.45 20.79
CA LEU A 141 -0.57 15.45 22.17
C LEU A 141 -1.80 16.36 22.30
N ARG A 142 -1.72 17.60 21.81
CA ARG A 142 -2.84 18.57 21.86
C ARG A 142 -4.07 18.15 21.08
N ASN A 143 -3.87 17.42 19.96
CA ASN A 143 -4.92 17.02 19.04
C ASN A 143 -5.41 15.58 19.20
N GLY A 144 -4.96 14.87 20.26
CA GLY A 144 -5.41 13.53 20.58
C GLY A 144 -4.89 12.44 19.63
N TYR A 145 -3.76 12.67 18.94
CA TYR A 145 -3.12 11.70 18.04
C TYR A 145 -2.10 10.81 18.74
N ILE A 146 -1.76 11.08 20.00
CA ILE A 146 -0.82 10.27 20.77
C ILE A 146 -1.57 9.53 21.87
N GLU A 147 -1.24 8.26 22.03
CA GLU A 147 -1.77 7.39 23.07
C GLU A 147 -0.60 6.75 23.83
N PHE A 148 -0.74 6.74 25.16
CA PHE A 148 0.21 6.11 26.07
C PHE A 148 -0.35 4.80 26.58
N ASN A 149 0.41 3.72 26.45
CA ASN A 149 0.06 2.42 27.00
C ASN A 149 1.26 1.85 27.76
N LYS A 150 1.03 0.99 28.75
CA LYS A 150 2.10 0.24 29.40
C LYS A 150 2.30 -1.11 28.72
N ASP A 151 3.55 -1.47 28.49
CA ASP A 151 3.88 -2.81 28.01
C ASP A 151 3.76 -3.86 29.13
N LYS A 152 4.01 -5.14 28.79
CA LYS A 152 3.95 -6.26 29.75
C LYS A 152 4.90 -6.12 30.95
N ASN A 153 5.91 -5.27 30.86
CA ASN A 153 6.88 -5.01 31.93
C ASN A 153 6.55 -3.72 32.70
N GLY A 154 5.42 -3.06 32.40
CA GLY A 154 4.98 -1.83 33.04
C GLY A 154 5.61 -0.55 32.51
N PHE A 155 6.43 -0.60 31.46
CA PHE A 155 7.05 0.57 30.85
C PHE A 155 6.09 1.28 29.90
N TRP A 156 6.15 2.60 29.88
CA TRP A 156 5.38 3.41 28.95
C TRP A 156 5.83 3.21 27.48
N VAL A 157 4.85 3.02 26.63
CA VAL A 157 4.98 2.97 25.17
C VAL A 157 4.17 4.11 24.59
N VAL A 158 4.82 4.95 23.81
CA VAL A 158 4.18 6.05 23.10
C VAL A 158 3.80 5.59 21.71
N SER A 159 2.53 5.74 21.35
CA SER A 159 1.99 5.33 20.05
C SER A 159 1.22 6.48 19.41
N THR A 160 1.22 6.51 18.09
CA THR A 160 0.37 7.40 17.30
C THR A 160 -0.91 6.69 16.90
N LYS A 161 -2.04 7.39 16.94
CA LYS A 161 -3.31 6.93 16.42
C LYS A 161 -3.33 7.13 14.91
N GLN A 162 -3.44 6.04 14.17
CA GLN A 162 -3.58 6.06 12.72
C GLN A 162 -5.06 5.94 12.39
N TYR A 163 -5.71 7.07 12.11
CA TYR A 163 -7.15 7.09 11.82
C TYR A 163 -7.46 6.65 10.38
N LEU A 164 -8.63 6.06 10.19
CA LEU A 164 -9.14 5.62 8.90
C LEU A 164 -9.40 6.81 7.97
N ASN A 165 -10.04 7.86 8.50
CA ASN A 165 -10.52 9.00 7.72
C ASN A 165 -9.75 10.30 8.02
N ALA A 166 -8.58 10.23 8.65
CA ALA A 166 -7.72 11.38 8.85
C ALA A 166 -6.24 11.02 8.68
N ASP A 167 -5.46 11.96 8.16
CA ASP A 167 -4.01 11.85 8.09
C ASP A 167 -3.34 12.27 9.42
N ASN A 168 -2.01 12.19 9.46
CA ASN A 168 -1.23 12.57 10.63
C ASN A 168 -0.98 14.09 10.73
N GLU A 169 -1.67 14.89 9.93
CA GLU A 169 -1.64 16.36 9.94
C GLU A 169 -2.99 16.94 10.36
N GLY A 170 -3.98 16.06 10.58
CA GLY A 170 -5.32 16.42 11.00
C GLY A 170 -6.30 16.66 9.85
N ASN A 171 -5.86 16.47 8.60
CA ASN A 171 -6.75 16.62 7.45
C ASN A 171 -7.67 15.40 7.35
N ILE A 172 -8.94 15.67 7.06
CA ILE A 172 -9.91 14.60 6.78
C ILE A 172 -9.66 14.10 5.35
N ILE A 173 -9.49 12.80 5.22
CA ILE A 173 -9.14 12.13 3.97
C ILE A 173 -10.03 10.92 3.72
N ASN A 174 -10.27 10.60 2.45
CA ASN A 174 -10.74 9.28 2.05
C ASN A 174 -9.49 8.40 1.81
N ARG A 175 -9.17 7.54 2.78
CA ARG A 175 -7.95 6.74 2.73
C ARG A 175 -8.04 5.69 1.63
N THR A 176 -7.13 5.78 0.70
CA THR A 176 -6.97 4.83 -0.40
C THR A 176 -5.52 4.40 -0.52
N ASN A 177 -5.29 3.25 -1.13
CA ASN A 177 -3.97 2.79 -1.53
C ASN A 177 -3.72 3.11 -3.00
N ARG A 178 -2.48 3.29 -3.38
CA ARG A 178 -2.10 3.26 -4.80
C ARG A 178 -2.27 1.84 -5.33
N PRO A 179 -2.83 1.64 -6.53
CA PRO A 179 -2.90 0.31 -7.11
C PRO A 179 -1.50 -0.28 -7.31
N PHE A 180 -1.38 -1.58 -7.08
CA PHE A 180 -0.13 -2.30 -7.35
C PHE A 180 0.05 -2.54 -8.85
N ALA A 181 1.32 -2.67 -9.27
CA ALA A 181 1.67 -3.12 -10.61
C ALA A 181 1.49 -4.64 -10.79
N LEU A 182 0.98 -5.35 -9.81
CA LEU A 182 0.59 -6.75 -9.87
C LEU A 182 -0.93 -6.86 -9.83
N ILE A 183 -1.53 -7.48 -10.85
CA ILE A 183 -2.97 -7.76 -10.96
C ILE A 183 -3.16 -9.26 -10.81
N ASP A 184 -3.47 -9.70 -9.61
CA ASP A 184 -3.59 -11.12 -9.25
C ASP A 184 -5.04 -11.53 -8.88
N LYS A 185 -5.91 -10.56 -8.62
CA LYS A 185 -7.29 -10.78 -8.18
C LYS A 185 -8.27 -11.12 -9.33
N TYR A 186 -7.88 -10.88 -10.58
CA TYR A 186 -8.76 -10.99 -11.74
C TYR A 186 -8.16 -11.91 -12.79
N SER A 187 -8.56 -13.18 -12.78
CA SER A 187 -8.16 -14.14 -13.80
C SER A 187 -9.14 -14.16 -14.98
N SER A 188 -8.69 -14.70 -16.12
CA SER A 188 -9.56 -14.95 -17.27
C SER A 188 -10.69 -15.92 -16.94
N THR A 189 -10.45 -16.88 -16.05
CA THR A 189 -11.44 -17.84 -15.57
C THR A 189 -12.54 -17.15 -14.77
N LEU A 190 -12.16 -16.24 -13.85
CA LEU A 190 -13.11 -15.48 -13.05
C LEU A 190 -13.94 -14.53 -13.92
N ALA A 191 -13.30 -13.86 -14.89
CA ALA A 191 -13.99 -12.99 -15.84
C ALA A 191 -15.03 -13.76 -16.67
N SER A 192 -14.67 -14.97 -17.17
CA SER A 192 -15.58 -15.83 -17.92
C SER A 192 -16.78 -16.27 -17.08
N LYS A 193 -16.57 -16.62 -15.80
CA LYS A 193 -17.66 -16.98 -14.87
C LYS A 193 -18.61 -15.80 -14.65
N LYS A 194 -18.07 -14.61 -14.34
CA LYS A 194 -18.89 -13.41 -14.17
C LYS A 194 -19.67 -13.02 -15.42
N LEU A 195 -19.07 -13.18 -16.59
CA LEU A 195 -19.75 -12.92 -17.85
C LEU A 195 -20.89 -13.90 -18.09
N GLN A 196 -20.71 -15.20 -17.79
CA GLN A 196 -21.75 -16.22 -17.88
C GLN A 196 -22.90 -15.95 -16.89
N GLU A 197 -22.60 -15.51 -15.68
CA GLU A 197 -23.61 -15.10 -14.70
C GLU A 197 -24.40 -13.89 -15.19
N LEU A 198 -23.72 -12.86 -15.67
CA LEU A 198 -24.34 -11.64 -16.15
C LEU A 198 -25.26 -11.86 -17.35
N LEU A 199 -24.89 -12.77 -18.26
CA LEU A 199 -25.62 -13.06 -19.50
C LEU A 199 -26.53 -14.28 -19.38
N SER A 200 -26.70 -14.85 -18.17
CA SER A 200 -27.52 -16.03 -17.89
C SER A 200 -27.14 -17.26 -18.72
N GLY A 201 -25.87 -17.38 -19.09
CA GLY A 201 -25.36 -18.54 -19.85
C GLY A 201 -24.06 -18.25 -20.62
N ARG A 202 -23.53 -19.30 -21.24
CA ARG A 202 -22.33 -19.20 -22.07
C ARG A 202 -22.72 -18.76 -23.49
N ILE A 203 -22.54 -17.45 -23.79
CA ILE A 203 -22.86 -16.87 -25.10
C ILE A 203 -21.64 -16.90 -26.03
N PHE A 204 -20.42 -16.90 -25.48
CA PHE A 204 -19.18 -16.93 -26.28
C PHE A 204 -18.51 -18.30 -26.21
N ASP A 205 -18.07 -18.82 -27.33
CA ASP A 205 -17.39 -20.11 -27.42
C ASP A 205 -15.93 -20.06 -26.94
N TYR A 206 -15.37 -18.87 -26.74
CA TYR A 206 -14.02 -18.63 -26.24
C TYR A 206 -14.00 -17.73 -25.01
N SER A 207 -13.00 -17.92 -24.18
CA SER A 207 -12.88 -17.26 -22.85
C SER A 207 -12.32 -15.82 -22.88
N LYS A 208 -11.97 -15.31 -24.05
CA LYS A 208 -11.53 -13.91 -24.22
C LYS A 208 -12.53 -13.20 -25.14
N PRO A 209 -13.13 -12.09 -24.69
CA PRO A 209 -13.89 -11.22 -25.60
C PRO A 209 -12.97 -10.53 -26.59
#